data_3162954c730f225ac4807d00633ff5af
#
_entry.id   3162954c730f225ac4807d00633ff5af
#
_cell.length_a   1.000
_cell.length_b   1.000
_cell.length_c   1.000
_cell.angle_alpha   90.00
_cell.angle_beta   90.00
_cell.angle_gamma   90.00
#
_symmetry.space_group_name_H-M   'P 1'
#
loop_
_entity.id
_entity.type
_entity.pdbx_description
1 polymer ?
#
loop_
_entity_poly.entity_id
_entity_poly.type
_entity_poly.pdbx_seq_one_letter_code
_entity_poly.pdbx_strand_id
1 'polypeptide(L)'
;CFCNPGACQFFLQLSNSDIRKQYESGHICSDYNDLVDGLPTGAVRLSFGYMTSKQNVDRFLNMIEECYLASPEERLKRLDICKLPTSLKHIPERLQPQLKEICIYPVKSCGAFKILNSWPLTNTGFLYDRGWMIVDRSGMAITQKHETRLCLIKPIINCDKGTMELTFTNVKSVYVDLEFPRERIDVINTSFCQSKVCEDLVSAYDCGDEVGHXL
;
A
#
# COMPACT_ATOMS: atom_id res chain seq x y z
N CYS A 1 6.92 -2.42 -11.27
CA CYS A 1 7.43 -1.22 -11.93
C CYS A 1 8.83 -0.88 -11.45
N PHE A 2 9.75 -0.67 -12.41
CA PHE A 2 11.15 -0.39 -12.13
C PHE A 2 11.40 1.12 -12.22
N CYS A 3 11.77 1.74 -11.12
CA CYS A 3 11.94 3.21 -11.07
C CYS A 3 13.20 3.73 -11.79
N ASN A 4 13.99 2.83 -12.35
CA ASN A 4 15.10 3.19 -13.24
C ASN A 4 14.91 2.47 -14.58
N PRO A 5 14.23 3.11 -15.53
CA PRO A 5 13.93 2.46 -16.82
C PRO A 5 15.19 2.08 -17.62
N GLY A 6 16.25 2.87 -17.54
CA GLY A 6 17.51 2.54 -18.21
C GLY A 6 18.17 1.27 -17.67
N ALA A 7 18.12 1.06 -16.35
CA ALA A 7 18.62 -0.18 -15.74
C ALA A 7 17.75 -1.36 -16.17
N CYS A 8 16.44 -1.20 -16.18
CA CYS A 8 15.50 -2.23 -16.61
C CYS A 8 15.79 -2.62 -18.06
N GLN A 9 15.89 -1.63 -18.95
CA GLN A 9 16.22 -1.83 -20.37
C GLN A 9 17.54 -2.60 -20.53
N PHE A 10 18.57 -2.18 -19.80
CA PHE A 10 19.90 -2.81 -19.85
C PHE A 10 19.86 -4.28 -19.42
N PHE A 11 19.28 -4.56 -18.24
CA PHE A 11 19.27 -5.92 -17.69
C PHE A 11 18.34 -6.86 -18.47
N LEU A 12 17.27 -6.35 -19.05
CA LEU A 12 16.38 -7.14 -19.91
C LEU A 12 16.86 -7.23 -21.35
N GLN A 13 17.95 -6.54 -21.67
CA GLN A 13 18.56 -6.52 -23.02
C GLN A 13 17.58 -6.03 -24.11
N LEU A 14 16.76 -5.03 -23.74
CA LEU A 14 15.78 -4.46 -24.66
C LEU A 14 16.42 -3.36 -25.51
N SER A 15 16.16 -3.36 -26.79
CA SER A 15 16.59 -2.29 -27.68
C SER A 15 15.67 -1.08 -27.56
N ASN A 16 16.11 0.07 -28.07
CA ASN A 16 15.26 1.27 -28.11
C ASN A 16 13.98 1.05 -28.94
N SER A 17 14.08 0.20 -29.99
CA SER A 17 12.89 -0.14 -30.78
C SER A 17 11.91 -0.99 -30.03
N ASP A 18 12.36 -1.88 -29.12
CA ASP A 18 11.47 -2.69 -28.28
C ASP A 18 10.74 -1.81 -27.29
N ILE A 19 11.45 -0.89 -26.63
CA ILE A 19 10.83 0.06 -25.69
C ILE A 19 9.78 0.92 -26.41
N ARG A 20 10.09 1.37 -27.66
CA ARG A 20 9.12 2.15 -28.45
C ARG A 20 7.86 1.33 -28.76
N LYS A 21 8.04 0.06 -29.16
CA LYS A 21 6.89 -0.84 -29.40
C LYS A 21 6.05 -1.04 -28.14
N GLN A 22 6.69 -1.23 -27.00
CA GLN A 22 5.97 -1.37 -25.72
C GLN A 22 5.14 -0.12 -25.43
N TYR A 23 5.72 1.06 -25.62
CA TYR A 23 5.00 2.33 -25.45
C TYR A 23 3.83 2.45 -26.46
N GLU A 24 4.07 2.15 -27.72
CA GLU A 24 3.07 2.24 -28.79
C GLU A 24 1.94 1.21 -28.61
N SER A 25 2.21 0.08 -27.94
CA SER A 25 1.19 -0.91 -27.60
C SER A 25 0.29 -0.47 -26.45
N GLY A 26 0.58 0.70 -25.85
CA GLY A 26 -0.21 1.24 -24.74
C GLY A 26 0.23 0.73 -23.36
N HIS A 27 1.41 0.10 -23.27
CA HIS A 27 1.91 -0.39 -21.97
C HIS A 27 2.10 0.77 -21.01
N ILE A 28 1.52 0.66 -19.83
CA ILE A 28 1.65 1.62 -18.72
C ILE A 28 1.97 0.87 -17.42
N CYS A 29 2.50 1.62 -16.46
CA CYS A 29 2.85 1.07 -15.15
C CYS A 29 1.61 0.45 -14.49
N SER A 30 1.75 -0.79 -14.03
CA SER A 30 0.68 -1.55 -13.33
C SER A 30 -0.47 -2.04 -14.22
N ASP A 31 -0.24 -2.12 -15.53
CA ASP A 31 -1.19 -2.81 -16.40
C ASP A 31 -0.99 -4.34 -16.31
N TYR A 32 -1.75 -5.11 -17.11
CA TYR A 32 -1.65 -6.56 -17.17
C TYR A 32 -0.84 -7.05 -18.37
N ASN A 33 -0.11 -6.15 -19.04
CA ASN A 33 0.67 -6.47 -20.23
C ASN A 33 2.13 -6.75 -19.84
N ASP A 34 2.39 -7.95 -19.35
CA ASP A 34 3.73 -8.35 -18.91
C ASP A 34 4.67 -8.65 -20.07
N LEU A 35 4.11 -8.88 -21.27
CA LEU A 35 4.90 -9.21 -22.47
C LEU A 35 4.36 -8.45 -23.68
N VAL A 36 5.27 -7.88 -24.48
CA VAL A 36 4.97 -7.33 -25.81
C VAL A 36 5.91 -8.00 -26.82
N ASP A 37 5.36 -8.62 -27.84
CA ASP A 37 6.12 -9.42 -28.83
C ASP A 37 7.03 -10.48 -28.15
N GLY A 38 6.56 -11.04 -27.01
CA GLY A 38 7.31 -12.05 -26.27
C GLY A 38 8.45 -11.50 -25.41
N LEU A 39 8.64 -10.17 -25.40
CA LEU A 39 9.66 -9.52 -24.57
C LEU A 39 9.02 -8.94 -23.31
N PRO A 40 9.72 -9.03 -22.16
CA PRO A 40 9.16 -8.54 -20.90
C PRO A 40 9.06 -7.01 -20.89
N THR A 41 7.97 -6.49 -20.34
CA THR A 41 7.72 -5.06 -20.20
C THR A 41 8.27 -4.48 -18.90
N GLY A 42 8.70 -5.34 -17.97
CA GLY A 42 9.19 -4.88 -16.67
C GLY A 42 9.97 -5.94 -15.91
N ALA A 43 10.25 -5.65 -14.67
CA ALA A 43 11.02 -6.52 -13.78
C ALA A 43 10.54 -6.36 -12.34
N VAL A 44 10.72 -7.42 -11.55
CA VAL A 44 10.43 -7.39 -10.12
C VAL A 44 11.72 -7.05 -9.37
N ARG A 45 11.67 -6.03 -8.53
CA ARG A 45 12.82 -5.63 -7.72
C ARG A 45 12.78 -6.32 -6.36
N LEU A 46 13.89 -6.95 -6.00
CA LEU A 46 14.14 -7.48 -4.67
C LEU A 46 15.17 -6.59 -3.98
N SER A 47 14.93 -6.24 -2.73
CA SER A 47 15.86 -5.42 -1.95
C SER A 47 16.28 -6.17 -0.69
N PHE A 48 17.56 -6.12 -0.37
CA PHE A 48 18.11 -6.72 0.84
C PHE A 48 18.24 -5.66 1.93
N GLY A 49 17.73 -5.97 3.11
CA GLY A 49 17.94 -5.15 4.29
C GLY A 49 19.09 -5.69 5.14
N TYR A 50 19.48 -4.93 6.14
CA TYR A 50 20.60 -5.35 7.02
C TYR A 50 20.28 -6.63 7.82
N MET A 51 19.01 -6.98 7.93
CA MET A 51 18.58 -8.22 8.60
C MET A 51 18.53 -9.41 7.64
N THR A 52 18.74 -9.21 6.34
CA THR A 52 18.64 -10.28 5.36
C THR A 52 19.84 -11.21 5.46
N SER A 53 19.59 -12.48 5.75
CA SER A 53 20.64 -13.50 5.79
C SER A 53 20.78 -14.20 4.42
N LYS A 54 21.91 -14.89 4.23
CA LYS A 54 22.09 -15.74 3.05
C LYS A 54 20.95 -16.76 2.94
N GLN A 55 20.52 -17.35 4.06
CA GLN A 55 19.41 -18.31 4.08
C GLN A 55 18.10 -17.70 3.53
N ASN A 56 17.83 -16.40 3.81
CA ASN A 56 16.65 -15.73 3.27
C ASN A 56 16.74 -15.64 1.73
N VAL A 57 17.92 -15.33 1.22
CA VAL A 57 18.19 -15.26 -0.23
C VAL A 57 17.98 -16.63 -0.87
N ASP A 58 18.63 -17.66 -0.30
CA ASP A 58 18.53 -19.04 -0.81
C ASP A 58 17.07 -19.51 -0.82
N ARG A 59 16.32 -19.22 0.24
CA ARG A 59 14.91 -19.58 0.36
C ARG A 59 14.07 -18.87 -0.70
N PHE A 60 14.35 -17.59 -0.96
CA PHE A 60 13.65 -16.83 -2.01
C PHE A 60 13.95 -17.42 -3.39
N LEU A 61 15.21 -17.72 -3.69
CA LEU A 61 15.60 -18.31 -4.98
C LEU A 61 14.93 -19.68 -5.19
N ASN A 62 14.91 -20.50 -4.15
CA ASN A 62 14.21 -21.79 -4.20
C ASN A 62 12.73 -21.61 -4.47
N MET A 63 12.09 -20.61 -3.84
CA MET A 63 10.68 -20.31 -4.08
C MET A 63 10.44 -19.91 -5.55
N ILE A 64 11.31 -19.08 -6.12
CA ILE A 64 11.20 -18.71 -7.54
C ILE A 64 11.31 -19.97 -8.42
N GLU A 65 12.30 -20.80 -8.14
CA GLU A 65 12.52 -22.03 -8.89
C GLU A 65 11.31 -22.98 -8.81
N GLU A 66 10.81 -23.21 -7.60
CA GLU A 66 9.72 -24.14 -7.33
C GLU A 66 8.36 -23.64 -7.83
N CYS A 67 8.10 -22.35 -7.72
CA CYS A 67 6.76 -21.80 -7.99
C CYS A 67 6.61 -21.23 -9.40
N TYR A 68 7.68 -20.78 -10.01
CA TYR A 68 7.61 -20.07 -11.28
C TYR A 68 8.34 -20.76 -12.43
N LEU A 69 9.47 -21.43 -12.14
CA LEU A 69 10.26 -22.10 -13.18
C LEU A 69 9.88 -23.58 -13.34
N ALA A 70 9.35 -24.21 -12.30
CA ALA A 70 8.90 -25.60 -12.36
C ALA A 70 7.70 -25.75 -13.32
N SER A 71 7.60 -26.88 -14.00
CA SER A 71 6.51 -27.17 -14.91
C SER A 71 5.16 -27.23 -14.16
N PRO A 72 4.02 -27.04 -14.85
CA PRO A 72 2.71 -27.16 -14.20
C PRO A 72 2.51 -28.51 -13.51
N GLU A 73 3.00 -29.59 -14.10
CA GLU A 73 2.90 -30.94 -13.53
C GLU A 73 3.70 -31.06 -12.23
N GLU A 74 4.90 -30.51 -12.20
CA GLU A 74 5.76 -30.49 -11.00
C GLU A 74 5.13 -29.64 -9.90
N ARG A 75 4.54 -28.49 -10.28
CA ARG A 75 3.84 -27.63 -9.31
C ARG A 75 2.63 -28.33 -8.71
N LEU A 76 1.82 -29.02 -9.53
CA LEU A 76 0.67 -29.78 -9.06
C LEU A 76 1.05 -30.90 -8.10
N LYS A 77 2.13 -31.63 -8.38
CA LYS A 77 2.66 -32.66 -7.47
C LYS A 77 3.10 -32.08 -6.12
N ARG A 78 3.56 -30.82 -6.10
CA ARG A 78 4.03 -30.15 -4.88
C ARG A 78 2.88 -29.53 -4.06
N LEU A 79 1.72 -29.27 -4.68
CA LEU A 79 0.55 -28.70 -3.99
C LEU A 79 0.03 -29.63 -2.88
N ASP A 80 0.23 -30.93 -3.00
CA ASP A 80 -0.12 -31.90 -1.94
C ASP A 80 0.78 -31.75 -0.69
N ILE A 81 1.83 -30.94 -0.76
CA ILE A 81 2.81 -30.77 0.31
C ILE A 81 2.58 -29.45 1.09
N CYS A 82 1.57 -28.67 0.73
CA CYS A 82 1.21 -27.47 1.50
C CYS A 82 0.52 -27.82 2.84
N LYS A 83 1.13 -28.75 3.57
CA LYS A 83 0.91 -28.82 5.01
C LYS A 83 1.73 -27.69 5.61
N LEU A 84 1.07 -26.73 6.20
CA LEU A 84 1.74 -25.70 7.02
C LEU A 84 2.88 -26.37 7.82
N PRO A 85 4.08 -25.81 7.76
CA PRO A 85 5.19 -26.43 8.49
C PRO A 85 4.82 -26.62 9.95
N THR A 86 4.81 -27.85 10.39
CA THR A 86 4.68 -28.20 11.81
C THR A 86 5.88 -27.68 12.63
N SER A 87 6.84 -27.08 11.97
CA SER A 87 8.07 -26.58 12.60
C SER A 87 7.87 -25.37 13.52
N LEU A 88 6.69 -24.72 13.48
CA LEU A 88 6.37 -23.68 14.46
C LEU A 88 6.20 -24.21 15.89
N LYS A 89 6.03 -25.54 16.04
CA LYS A 89 5.86 -26.18 17.36
C LYS A 89 7.15 -26.24 18.22
N HIS A 90 8.31 -25.92 17.64
CA HIS A 90 9.58 -26.05 18.35
C HIS A 90 10.36 -24.73 18.47
N ILE A 91 9.71 -23.59 18.24
CA ILE A 91 10.35 -22.30 18.54
C ILE A 91 10.43 -22.19 20.07
N PRO A 92 11.63 -22.07 20.65
CA PRO A 92 11.77 -21.89 22.10
C PRO A 92 10.88 -20.71 22.56
N GLU A 93 10.25 -20.87 23.73
CA GLU A 93 9.30 -19.87 24.24
C GLU A 93 9.89 -18.45 24.24
N ARG A 94 11.18 -18.34 24.56
CA ARG A 94 11.90 -17.05 24.56
C ARG A 94 12.06 -16.43 23.16
N LEU A 95 11.88 -17.22 22.10
CA LEU A 95 12.02 -16.76 20.71
C LEU A 95 10.67 -16.71 20.00
N GLN A 96 9.57 -17.06 20.67
CA GLN A 96 8.26 -16.98 20.06
C GLN A 96 7.89 -15.51 19.83
N PRO A 97 7.54 -15.13 18.58
CA PRO A 97 7.09 -13.77 18.33
C PRO A 97 5.79 -13.51 19.09
N GLN A 98 5.71 -12.37 19.74
CA GLN A 98 4.52 -11.93 20.45
C GLN A 98 3.98 -10.66 19.79
N LEU A 99 2.68 -10.60 19.61
CA LEU A 99 2.04 -9.39 19.13
C LEU A 99 2.12 -8.35 20.24
N LYS A 100 2.90 -7.31 20.04
CA LYS A 100 3.12 -6.26 21.01
C LYS A 100 2.04 -5.17 20.92
N GLU A 101 1.74 -4.74 19.71
CA GLU A 101 0.72 -3.72 19.48
C GLU A 101 0.25 -3.77 18.04
N ILE A 102 -0.94 -3.26 17.81
CA ILE A 102 -1.52 -3.07 16.48
C ILE A 102 -1.71 -1.57 16.29
N CYS A 103 -1.21 -1.05 15.19
CA CYS A 103 -1.42 0.34 14.80
C CYS A 103 -2.03 0.42 13.41
N ILE A 104 -2.98 1.30 13.21
CA ILE A 104 -3.49 1.66 11.89
C ILE A 104 -3.13 3.11 11.60
N TYR A 105 -3.18 3.48 10.34
CA TYR A 105 -2.86 4.84 9.87
C TYR A 105 -4.06 5.37 9.10
N PRO A 106 -5.08 5.90 9.81
CA PRO A 106 -6.33 6.31 9.14
C PRO A 106 -6.12 7.31 8.01
N VAL A 107 -5.21 8.27 8.22
CA VAL A 107 -4.91 9.30 7.22
C VAL A 107 -3.54 9.02 6.60
N LYS A 108 -3.47 8.95 5.29
CA LYS A 108 -2.25 8.70 4.54
C LYS A 108 -1.15 9.69 4.96
N SER A 109 0.03 9.16 5.30
CA SER A 109 1.23 9.90 5.70
C SER A 109 1.15 10.59 7.07
N CYS A 110 0.04 10.46 7.80
CA CYS A 110 -0.11 10.99 9.16
C CYS A 110 0.36 9.97 10.21
N GLY A 111 0.21 10.31 11.47
CA GLY A 111 0.61 9.48 12.60
C GLY A 111 -0.28 8.24 12.77
N ALA A 112 0.18 7.32 13.58
CA ALA A 112 -0.53 6.08 13.86
C ALA A 112 -1.65 6.28 14.89
N PHE A 113 -2.71 5.49 14.74
CA PHE A 113 -3.72 5.26 15.79
C PHE A 113 -3.47 3.86 16.36
N LYS A 114 -3.22 3.81 17.66
CA LYS A 114 -2.94 2.55 18.37
C LYS A 114 -4.24 1.88 18.80
N ILE A 115 -4.42 0.64 18.40
CA ILE A 115 -5.58 -0.17 18.79
C ILE A 115 -5.29 -0.81 20.15
N LEU A 116 -6.16 -0.53 21.13
CA LEU A 116 -5.98 -1.02 22.50
C LEU A 116 -6.68 -2.37 22.74
N ASN A 117 -7.73 -2.66 21.98
CA ASN A 117 -8.54 -3.86 22.18
C ASN A 117 -8.68 -4.63 20.86
N SER A 118 -9.89 -4.94 20.46
CA SER A 118 -10.18 -5.55 19.16
C SER A 118 -10.47 -4.50 18.10
N TRP A 119 -10.26 -4.86 16.83
CA TRP A 119 -10.54 -3.97 15.71
C TRP A 119 -11.10 -4.76 14.53
N PRO A 120 -12.12 -4.23 13.85
CA PRO A 120 -12.71 -4.96 12.73
C PRO A 120 -11.75 -5.14 11.55
N LEU A 121 -11.84 -6.29 10.90
CA LEU A 121 -11.15 -6.57 9.65
C LEU A 121 -12.14 -6.47 8.48
N THR A 122 -11.67 -5.91 7.39
CA THR A 122 -12.38 -5.82 6.13
C THR A 122 -11.65 -6.66 5.07
N ASN A 123 -12.21 -6.74 3.88
CA ASN A 123 -11.55 -7.44 2.77
C ASN A 123 -10.23 -6.78 2.33
N THR A 124 -10.00 -5.52 2.70
CA THR A 124 -8.81 -4.76 2.32
C THR A 124 -7.84 -4.53 3.49
N GLY A 125 -8.16 -5.02 4.70
CA GLY A 125 -7.32 -4.85 5.87
C GLY A 125 -8.10 -4.36 7.09
N PHE A 126 -7.45 -3.69 8.00
CA PHE A 126 -8.11 -3.13 9.18
C PHE A 126 -9.06 -2.00 8.78
N LEU A 127 -10.24 -1.99 9.39
CA LEU A 127 -11.23 -0.94 9.16
C LEU A 127 -10.59 0.44 9.40
N TYR A 128 -10.85 1.37 8.49
CA TYR A 128 -10.34 2.75 8.51
C TYR A 128 -8.82 2.90 8.26
N ASP A 129 -8.07 1.82 7.98
CA ASP A 129 -6.65 1.98 7.65
C ASP A 129 -6.50 2.61 6.25
N ARG A 130 -5.83 3.75 6.16
CA ARG A 130 -5.64 4.57 4.93
C ARG A 130 -6.96 4.94 4.24
N GLY A 131 -8.01 5.19 5.04
CA GLY A 131 -9.30 5.62 4.51
C GLY A 131 -9.35 7.09 4.07
N TRP A 132 -8.41 7.90 4.51
CA TRP A 132 -8.37 9.34 4.24
C TRP A 132 -6.99 9.77 3.75
N MET A 133 -6.96 10.93 3.07
CA MET A 133 -5.70 11.57 2.66
C MET A 133 -5.88 13.08 2.67
N ILE A 134 -4.78 13.81 2.81
CA ILE A 134 -4.75 15.26 2.69
C ILE A 134 -4.26 15.56 1.28
N VAL A 135 -4.95 16.46 0.59
CA VAL A 135 -4.60 16.84 -0.79
C VAL A 135 -4.29 18.34 -0.84
N ASP A 136 -3.49 18.73 -1.80
CA ASP A 136 -3.26 20.15 -2.11
C ASP A 136 -4.38 20.70 -2.99
N ARG A 137 -4.29 21.99 -3.33
CA ARG A 137 -5.29 22.69 -4.16
C ARG A 137 -5.44 22.10 -5.57
N SER A 138 -4.47 21.31 -6.03
CA SER A 138 -4.53 20.65 -7.34
C SER A 138 -5.13 19.24 -7.25
N GLY A 139 -5.51 18.79 -6.04
CA GLY A 139 -6.02 17.44 -5.79
C GLY A 139 -4.94 16.38 -5.63
N MET A 140 -3.67 16.78 -5.53
CA MET A 140 -2.56 15.84 -5.36
C MET A 140 -2.37 15.48 -3.89
N ALA A 141 -2.28 14.18 -3.59
CA ALA A 141 -2.07 13.71 -2.23
C ALA A 141 -0.73 14.21 -1.68
N ILE A 142 -0.79 14.91 -0.55
CA ILE A 142 0.41 15.37 0.15
C ILE A 142 0.99 14.17 0.91
N THR A 143 2.30 14.02 0.85
CA THR A 143 3.01 12.92 1.52
C THR A 143 4.14 13.46 2.38
N GLN A 144 4.67 12.63 3.28
CA GLN A 144 5.82 12.98 4.12
C GLN A 144 7.07 13.37 3.32
N LYS A 145 7.14 13.01 2.03
CA LYS A 145 8.24 13.44 1.16
C LYS A 145 8.17 14.94 0.88
N HIS A 146 6.96 15.51 0.85
CA HIS A 146 6.73 16.93 0.57
C HIS A 146 6.55 17.75 1.84
N GLU A 147 5.80 17.18 2.83
CA GLU A 147 5.54 17.85 4.10
C GLU A 147 5.78 16.85 5.23
N THR A 148 6.96 16.95 5.83
CA THR A 148 7.41 16.01 6.87
C THR A 148 6.59 16.11 8.15
N ARG A 149 5.97 17.26 8.43
CA ARG A 149 5.16 17.47 9.63
C ARG A 149 3.86 16.66 9.64
N LEU A 150 3.44 16.07 8.51
CA LEU A 150 2.25 15.22 8.47
C LEU A 150 2.30 14.11 9.51
N CYS A 151 3.47 13.55 9.80
CA CYS A 151 3.61 12.48 10.81
C CYS A 151 3.27 12.95 12.23
N LEU A 152 3.22 14.26 12.47
CA LEU A 152 2.85 14.84 13.77
C LEU A 152 1.34 14.99 13.93
N ILE A 153 0.58 14.91 12.84
CA ILE A 153 -0.90 14.87 12.91
C ILE A 153 -1.28 13.49 13.43
N LYS A 154 -1.98 13.44 14.56
CA LYS A 154 -2.37 12.17 15.20
C LYS A 154 -3.88 11.98 15.06
N PRO A 155 -4.31 11.02 14.25
CA PRO A 155 -5.72 10.66 14.19
C PRO A 155 -6.13 9.85 15.42
N ILE A 156 -7.29 10.14 15.97
CA ILE A 156 -7.90 9.43 17.10
C ILE A 156 -9.32 9.04 16.66
N ILE A 157 -9.57 7.75 16.49
CA ILE A 157 -10.88 7.26 16.05
C ILE A 157 -11.76 7.00 17.27
N ASN A 158 -12.98 7.52 17.22
CA ASN A 158 -14.02 7.25 18.18
C ASN A 158 -15.21 6.61 17.45
N CYS A 159 -15.29 5.28 17.52
CA CYS A 159 -16.35 4.53 16.84
C CYS A 159 -17.73 4.80 17.45
N ASP A 160 -17.80 5.06 18.74
CA ASP A 160 -19.08 5.33 19.41
C ASP A 160 -19.70 6.65 18.94
N LYS A 161 -18.88 7.64 18.68
CA LYS A 161 -19.31 8.94 18.16
C LYS A 161 -19.35 9.00 16.64
N GLY A 162 -18.79 8.00 15.95
CA GLY A 162 -18.69 7.99 14.52
C GLY A 162 -17.77 9.08 13.98
N THR A 163 -16.73 9.49 14.73
CA THR A 163 -15.85 10.59 14.35
C THR A 163 -14.37 10.22 14.50
N MET A 164 -13.56 10.86 13.67
CA MET A 164 -12.10 10.86 13.80
C MET A 164 -11.64 12.26 14.19
N GLU A 165 -10.94 12.39 15.31
CA GLU A 165 -10.30 13.63 15.74
C GLU A 165 -8.87 13.66 15.20
N LEU A 166 -8.50 14.75 14.56
CA LEU A 166 -7.14 15.01 14.10
C LEU A 166 -6.50 16.05 15.03
N THR A 167 -5.44 15.65 15.71
CA THR A 167 -4.74 16.53 16.65
C THR A 167 -3.35 16.90 16.13
N PHE A 168 -2.93 18.14 16.40
CA PHE A 168 -1.60 18.63 16.12
C PHE A 168 -1.18 19.57 17.25
N THR A 169 0.12 19.59 17.56
CA THR A 169 0.62 20.34 18.71
C THR A 169 0.28 21.84 18.59
N ASN A 170 -0.35 22.39 19.62
CA ASN A 170 -0.73 23.80 19.73
C ASN A 170 -1.73 24.29 18.67
N VAL A 171 -2.45 23.36 18.04
CA VAL A 171 -3.51 23.69 17.09
C VAL A 171 -4.81 23.06 17.58
N LYS A 172 -5.93 23.73 17.36
CA LYS A 172 -7.27 23.21 17.70
C LYS A 172 -7.53 21.93 16.90
N SER A 173 -8.06 20.91 17.57
CA SER A 173 -8.42 19.64 16.92
C SER A 173 -9.49 19.85 15.85
N VAL A 174 -9.39 19.08 14.78
CA VAL A 174 -10.40 19.00 13.71
C VAL A 174 -11.10 17.65 13.81
N TYR A 175 -12.41 17.64 13.56
CA TYR A 175 -13.23 16.42 13.62
C TYR A 175 -13.73 16.08 12.23
N VAL A 176 -13.60 14.81 11.84
CA VAL A 176 -14.03 14.29 10.55
C VAL A 176 -14.99 13.12 10.83
N ASP A 177 -16.11 13.07 10.13
CA ASP A 177 -17.05 11.96 10.24
C ASP A 177 -16.44 10.69 9.65
N LEU A 178 -16.62 9.54 10.32
CA LEU A 178 -16.14 8.25 9.86
C LEU A 178 -16.97 7.68 8.72
N GLU A 179 -18.25 8.04 8.67
CA GLU A 179 -19.19 7.55 7.67
C GLU A 179 -19.87 8.71 6.95
N PHE A 180 -19.89 8.63 5.64
CA PHE A 180 -20.65 9.57 4.82
C PHE A 180 -22.03 8.96 4.56
N PRO A 181 -23.11 9.70 4.81
CA PRO A 181 -24.46 9.21 4.53
C PRO A 181 -24.58 8.97 3.03
N ARG A 182 -24.79 7.72 2.64
CA ARG A 182 -25.01 7.34 1.23
C ARG A 182 -26.24 8.03 0.64
N GLU A 183 -27.18 8.49 1.48
CA GLU A 183 -28.41 9.14 1.09
C GLU A 183 -28.27 10.63 0.77
N ARG A 184 -27.12 11.23 1.05
CA ARG A 184 -26.87 12.65 0.75
C ARG A 184 -26.24 12.91 -0.62
N ILE A 185 -26.19 11.91 -1.48
CA ILE A 185 -25.65 12.08 -2.83
C ILE A 185 -26.48 13.07 -3.66
N ASP A 186 -27.75 13.27 -3.33
CA ASP A 186 -28.67 14.12 -4.12
C ASP A 186 -28.85 15.55 -3.60
N VAL A 187 -28.32 15.87 -2.43
CA VAL A 187 -28.57 17.22 -1.87
C VAL A 187 -27.29 17.75 -1.23
N ILE A 188 -26.68 18.71 -1.86
CA ILE A 188 -25.65 19.62 -1.35
C ILE A 188 -24.20 19.08 -1.43
N ASN A 189 -23.46 19.63 -2.36
CA ASN A 189 -22.01 20.00 -2.31
C ASN A 189 -21.05 19.18 -1.42
N THR A 190 -21.22 17.88 -1.32
CA THR A 190 -20.05 17.02 -1.10
C THR A 190 -19.36 17.01 -2.46
N SER A 191 -18.41 17.90 -2.62
CA SER A 191 -17.64 17.95 -3.84
C SER A 191 -16.88 16.63 -3.98
N PHE A 192 -17.39 15.80 -4.88
CA PHE A 192 -16.72 14.59 -5.30
C PHE A 192 -15.45 15.07 -5.99
N CYS A 193 -14.32 14.90 -5.34
CA CYS A 193 -13.06 15.35 -5.88
C CYS A 193 -12.32 14.19 -6.54
N GLN A 194 -11.74 14.45 -7.70
CA GLN A 194 -10.77 13.53 -8.29
C GLN A 194 -9.41 13.91 -7.75
N SER A 195 -8.87 13.03 -6.92
CA SER A 195 -7.55 13.21 -6.36
C SER A 195 -6.57 12.25 -7.01
N LYS A 196 -5.30 12.59 -6.98
CA LYS A 196 -4.25 11.76 -7.57
C LYS A 196 -3.32 11.24 -6.50
N VAL A 197 -3.21 9.92 -6.41
CA VAL A 197 -2.28 9.25 -5.51
C VAL A 197 -1.24 8.54 -6.37
N CYS A 198 -0.02 9.05 -6.37
CA CYS A 198 1.01 8.66 -7.33
C CYS A 198 0.52 8.95 -8.76
N GLU A 199 0.21 7.92 -9.54
CA GLU A 199 -0.34 8.10 -10.90
C GLU A 199 -1.80 7.69 -11.00
N ASP A 200 -2.37 7.14 -9.93
CA ASP A 200 -3.75 6.65 -9.92
C ASP A 200 -4.73 7.79 -9.62
N LEU A 201 -5.77 7.88 -10.43
CA LEU A 201 -6.90 8.77 -10.17
C LEU A 201 -7.83 8.09 -9.16
N VAL A 202 -8.12 8.77 -8.08
CA VAL A 202 -8.97 8.27 -7.00
C VAL A 202 -10.16 9.19 -6.85
N SER A 203 -11.34 8.61 -6.83
CA SER A 203 -12.57 9.34 -6.51
C SER A 203 -12.76 9.33 -4.99
N ALA A 204 -12.96 10.50 -4.43
CA ALA A 204 -13.03 10.65 -2.97
C ALA A 204 -14.10 11.70 -2.59
N TYR A 205 -14.51 11.63 -1.34
CA TYR A 205 -15.38 12.65 -0.75
C TYR A 205 -14.53 13.74 -0.11
N ASP A 206 -14.92 14.99 -0.34
CA ASP A 206 -14.27 16.12 0.30
C ASP A 206 -14.78 16.26 1.74
N CYS A 207 -13.86 16.15 2.70
CA CYS A 207 -14.16 16.26 4.13
C CYS A 207 -13.99 17.70 4.65
N GLY A 208 -13.71 18.66 3.76
CA GLY A 208 -13.49 20.06 4.10
C GLY A 208 -12.01 20.43 4.26
N ASP A 209 -11.77 21.73 4.28
CA ASP A 209 -10.43 22.33 4.26
C ASP A 209 -9.83 22.58 5.65
N GLU A 210 -10.56 22.29 6.73
CA GLU A 210 -10.12 22.65 8.09
C GLU A 210 -8.76 22.05 8.45
N VAL A 211 -8.48 20.84 7.98
CA VAL A 211 -7.18 20.17 8.23
C VAL A 211 -6.05 20.90 7.50
N GLY A 212 -6.31 21.39 6.29
CA GLY A 212 -5.33 22.15 5.51
C GLY A 212 -4.89 23.44 6.17
N HIS A 213 -5.75 24.06 6.92
CA HIS A 213 -5.40 25.28 7.67
C HIS A 213 -4.49 25.03 8.90
N UNK A 214 -4.47 23.90 9.16
CA UNK A 214 -3.72 23.54 10.27
C UNK A 214 -2.32 23.22 9.99
N LEU A 215 -2.09 23.04 8.84
CA LEU A 215 -0.73 22.76 8.38
C LEU A 215 0.01 24.04 7.96
#